data_68cc3c589c34c962f503b473d93ba6f7
#
_entry.id   68cc3c589c34c962f503b473d93ba6f7
#
_cell.length_a   1.000
_cell.length_b   1.000
_cell.length_c   1.000
_cell.angle_alpha   90.00
_cell.angle_beta   90.00
_cell.angle_gamma   90.00
#
_symmetry.space_group_name_H-M   'P 1'
#
loop_
_entity.id
_entity.type
_entity.pdbx_description
1 polymer ?
#
loop_
_entity_poly.entity_id
_entity_poly.type
_entity_poly.pdbx_seq_one_letter_code
_entity_poly.pdbx_strand_id
1 'polypeptide(L)'
;MLDLWLDARHIGQLLRGAEGQVEFLYDADYRSDAETTPLSVSMPKTQAGHGPDRVMPWLSNLLPDAVEVRDRWAAKFGERRNDPFTLLRHMGQDAPGSVQVVPEGMMPASAGSLSSISDARIAERVQGILVDPDHWVDDGDQDESRFSLGGIQGKFALARIGERWFEPNGRAASTHIVKPGMAIVSGVTNAAVQAVEYVTMRAARLVGVPAAAVEICDFAGISAFVTTRYDRRVQGDGSVLRIHQEDFCQALGVFPARKYEEDGGPTMADMARLVREAASLAYLDNDQRALTRLFAFNLLTAGVDAHAKNHSLLLAGQGVRLAPAYDLISAHGIWDADRVRHKSSAAVKYGNSRRFRSITGRDIARTADVLGTDREGFVELLGDLGRALPESFEAALAELPKGIADERALRLPEHVSDFANSVVGRVSASDLARENTPTFAPTEQVAAGATSGHVWVPGRWVRDSWRSGHYRSRSTQR
;
A
#
# COMPACT_ATOMS: atom_id res chain seq x y z
N MET A 1 6.71 -11.85 25.16
CA MET A 1 7.29 -12.10 23.79
C MET A 1 6.15 -12.49 22.85
N LEU A 2 6.34 -12.30 21.55
CA LEU A 2 5.42 -12.77 20.51
C LEU A 2 6.22 -13.53 19.46
N ASP A 3 5.70 -14.63 18.97
CA ASP A 3 6.29 -15.41 17.89
C ASP A 3 5.76 -14.92 16.54
N LEU A 4 6.66 -14.79 15.55
CA LEU A 4 6.33 -14.44 14.18
C LEU A 4 6.48 -15.65 13.26
N TRP A 5 5.49 -15.79 12.38
CA TRP A 5 5.44 -16.87 11.40
C TRP A 5 5.19 -16.29 10.00
N LEU A 6 5.83 -16.87 9.00
CA LEU A 6 5.55 -16.67 7.57
C LEU A 6 5.27 -18.06 6.96
N ASP A 7 4.12 -18.22 6.30
CA ASP A 7 3.73 -19.47 5.63
C ASP A 7 3.95 -20.73 6.48
N ALA A 8 3.52 -20.69 7.73
CA ALA A 8 3.68 -21.78 8.69
C ALA A 8 5.13 -22.05 9.13
N ARG A 9 6.09 -21.24 8.76
CA ARG A 9 7.47 -21.30 9.26
C ARG A 9 7.67 -20.27 10.37
N HIS A 10 8.20 -20.71 11.51
CA HIS A 10 8.63 -19.79 12.56
C HIS A 10 9.83 -18.99 12.03
N ILE A 11 9.74 -17.65 12.11
CA ILE A 11 10.79 -16.79 11.56
C ILE A 11 11.57 -16.07 12.64
N GLY A 12 11.04 -15.99 13.86
CA GLY A 12 11.67 -15.29 14.97
C GLY A 12 10.67 -14.72 15.97
N GLN A 13 11.15 -13.84 16.84
CA GLN A 13 10.42 -13.33 17.98
C GLN A 13 10.48 -11.81 18.10
N LEU A 14 9.36 -11.22 18.52
CA LEU A 14 9.31 -9.84 19.00
C LEU A 14 9.52 -9.83 20.51
N LEU A 15 10.51 -9.08 20.93
CA LEU A 15 10.86 -8.91 22.34
C LEU A 15 10.49 -7.50 22.78
N ARG A 16 9.71 -7.39 23.86
CA ARG A 16 9.42 -6.09 24.48
C ARG A 16 10.32 -5.91 25.70
N GLY A 17 11.18 -4.91 25.68
CA GLY A 17 12.01 -4.51 26.80
C GLY A 17 11.22 -3.81 27.92
N ALA A 18 11.87 -3.60 29.06
CA ALA A 18 11.26 -2.99 30.26
C ALA A 18 10.75 -1.56 30.02
N GLU A 19 11.40 -0.81 29.13
CA GLU A 19 11.01 0.56 28.77
C GLU A 19 9.97 0.62 27.64
N GLY A 20 9.49 -0.56 27.16
CA GLY A 20 8.47 -0.68 26.13
C GLY A 20 8.98 -0.69 24.68
N GLN A 21 10.31 -0.57 24.47
CA GLN A 21 10.91 -0.75 23.16
C GLN A 21 10.68 -2.19 22.66
N VAL A 22 10.48 -2.35 21.36
CA VAL A 22 10.27 -3.67 20.74
C VAL A 22 11.37 -3.93 19.73
N GLU A 23 11.99 -5.10 19.84
CA GLU A 23 13.02 -5.61 18.95
C GLU A 23 12.52 -6.88 18.27
N PHE A 24 13.06 -7.20 17.10
CA PHE A 24 12.82 -8.45 16.40
C PHE A 24 14.11 -9.24 16.27
N LEU A 25 14.07 -10.50 16.66
CA LEU A 25 15.17 -11.45 16.51
C LEU A 25 14.75 -12.56 15.54
N TYR A 26 15.52 -12.73 14.48
CA TYR A 26 15.35 -13.86 13.57
C TYR A 26 15.73 -15.19 14.24
N ASP A 27 14.93 -16.23 13.97
CA ASP A 27 15.32 -17.61 14.22
C ASP A 27 16.58 -17.96 13.42
N ALA A 28 17.53 -18.69 14.06
CA ALA A 28 18.82 -18.98 13.45
C ALA A 28 18.70 -19.87 12.20
N ASP A 29 17.83 -20.87 12.25
CA ASP A 29 17.60 -21.79 11.13
C ASP A 29 16.90 -21.09 9.97
N TYR A 30 15.88 -20.27 10.28
CA TYR A 30 15.21 -19.45 9.26
C TYR A 30 16.18 -18.48 8.61
N ARG A 31 17.01 -17.83 9.39
CA ARG A 31 17.98 -16.84 8.91
C ARG A 31 19.03 -17.45 8.00
N SER A 32 19.50 -18.67 8.31
CA SER A 32 20.54 -19.38 7.54
C SER A 32 20.04 -19.95 6.21
N ASP A 33 18.76 -20.20 6.08
CA ASP A 33 18.14 -20.72 4.85
C ASP A 33 18.04 -19.60 3.79
N ALA A 34 18.84 -19.71 2.72
CA ALA A 34 18.93 -18.72 1.66
C ALA A 34 17.61 -18.56 0.87
N GLU A 35 16.79 -19.59 0.84
CA GLU A 35 15.52 -19.62 0.08
C GLU A 35 14.38 -18.88 0.79
N THR A 36 14.55 -18.49 2.05
CA THR A 36 13.51 -17.81 2.82
C THR A 36 13.53 -16.30 2.62
N THR A 37 12.34 -15.72 2.60
CA THR A 37 12.10 -14.28 2.45
C THR A 37 12.39 -13.54 3.76
N PRO A 38 12.99 -12.34 3.75
CA PRO A 38 13.09 -11.51 4.96
C PRO A 38 11.71 -11.04 5.42
N LEU A 39 11.54 -10.74 6.70
CA LEU A 39 10.32 -10.12 7.23
C LEU A 39 10.04 -8.78 6.55
N SER A 40 11.07 -8.03 6.25
CA SER A 40 11.00 -6.74 5.56
C SER A 40 12.31 -6.48 4.82
N VAL A 41 12.26 -5.70 3.74
CA VAL A 41 13.49 -5.21 3.09
C VAL A 41 14.27 -4.27 4.02
N SER A 42 13.60 -3.63 4.99
CA SER A 42 14.26 -2.84 6.04
C SER A 42 14.85 -3.68 7.18
N MET A 43 14.48 -4.95 7.24
CA MET A 43 14.94 -5.91 8.26
C MET A 43 15.55 -7.16 7.60
N PRO A 44 16.71 -7.04 6.93
CA PRO A 44 17.32 -8.14 6.18
C PRO A 44 17.85 -9.23 7.10
N LYS A 45 17.77 -10.49 6.66
CA LYS A 45 18.25 -11.69 7.37
C LYS A 45 19.77 -11.74 7.61
N THR A 46 20.54 -10.86 6.98
CA THR A 46 21.98 -10.75 7.24
C THR A 46 22.31 -10.28 8.66
N GLN A 47 21.35 -9.63 9.33
CA GLN A 47 21.42 -9.26 10.74
C GLN A 47 20.53 -10.20 11.55
N ALA A 48 21.00 -10.63 12.72
CA ALA A 48 20.24 -11.52 13.59
C ALA A 48 19.08 -10.79 14.28
N GLY A 49 19.26 -9.51 14.59
CA GLY A 49 18.27 -8.71 15.29
C GLY A 49 18.11 -7.32 14.70
N HIS A 50 16.94 -6.75 14.90
CA HIS A 50 16.57 -5.42 14.44
C HIS A 50 15.93 -4.63 15.59
N GLY A 51 16.37 -3.38 15.73
CA GLY A 51 15.95 -2.49 16.81
C GLY A 51 14.60 -1.82 16.55
N PRO A 52 14.10 -1.08 17.56
CA PRO A 52 12.79 -0.46 17.54
C PRO A 52 12.61 0.58 16.44
N ASP A 53 13.69 1.17 15.92
CA ASP A 53 13.70 2.11 14.79
C ASP A 53 13.19 1.50 13.47
N ARG A 54 13.31 0.17 13.31
CA ARG A 54 12.79 -0.59 12.17
C ARG A 54 11.51 -1.35 12.51
N VAL A 55 11.50 -1.96 13.69
CA VAL A 55 10.41 -2.85 14.11
C VAL A 55 9.13 -2.08 14.38
N MET A 56 9.20 -0.96 15.12
CA MET A 56 7.98 -0.22 15.49
C MET A 56 7.25 0.42 14.31
N PRO A 57 7.92 1.07 13.34
CA PRO A 57 7.25 1.52 12.12
C PRO A 57 6.60 0.36 11.36
N TRP A 58 7.30 -0.77 11.22
CA TRP A 58 6.79 -1.93 10.48
C TRP A 58 5.51 -2.49 11.13
N LEU A 59 5.50 -2.71 12.44
CA LEU A 59 4.33 -3.17 13.19
C LEU A 59 3.18 -2.16 13.15
N SER A 60 3.50 -0.86 13.27
CA SER A 60 2.48 0.20 13.28
C SER A 60 1.70 0.26 11.96
N ASN A 61 2.34 -0.04 10.83
CA ASN A 61 1.69 -0.05 9.52
C ASN A 61 0.75 -1.26 9.29
N LEU A 62 0.82 -2.29 10.13
CA LEU A 62 -0.13 -3.41 10.10
C LEU A 62 -1.49 -3.06 10.72
N LEU A 63 -1.57 -1.98 11.50
CA LEU A 63 -2.77 -1.59 12.25
C LEU A 63 -3.51 -0.43 11.57
N PRO A 64 -4.80 -0.22 11.92
CA PRO A 64 -5.52 1.00 11.56
C PRO A 64 -4.77 2.26 11.98
N ASP A 65 -4.77 3.27 11.10
CA ASP A 65 -4.12 4.57 11.38
C ASP A 65 -4.90 5.35 12.45
N ALA A 66 -6.24 5.21 12.51
CA ALA A 66 -7.11 5.86 13.47
C ALA A 66 -6.85 5.35 14.89
N VAL A 67 -6.55 6.28 15.81
CA VAL A 67 -6.28 5.97 17.22
C VAL A 67 -7.56 5.45 17.90
N GLU A 68 -8.71 6.02 17.54
CA GLU A 68 -10.03 5.66 18.06
C GLU A 68 -10.36 4.19 17.81
N VAL A 69 -10.05 3.68 16.63
CA VAL A 69 -10.23 2.24 16.30
C VAL A 69 -9.34 1.37 17.18
N ARG A 70 -8.07 1.78 17.34
CA ARG A 70 -7.11 1.03 18.18
C ARG A 70 -7.49 1.05 19.66
N ASP A 71 -8.04 2.17 20.15
CA ASP A 71 -8.54 2.28 21.53
C ASP A 71 -9.73 1.35 21.79
N ARG A 72 -10.68 1.27 20.83
CA ARG A 72 -11.79 0.32 20.90
C ARG A 72 -11.31 -1.13 20.89
N TRP A 73 -10.33 -1.46 20.05
CA TRP A 73 -9.74 -2.80 20.04
C TRP A 73 -9.07 -3.12 21.39
N ALA A 74 -8.28 -2.19 21.93
CA ALA A 74 -7.67 -2.37 23.24
C ALA A 74 -8.75 -2.61 24.32
N ALA A 75 -9.80 -1.80 24.36
CA ALA A 75 -10.91 -1.97 25.29
C ALA A 75 -11.63 -3.31 25.12
N LYS A 76 -11.91 -3.74 23.87
CA LYS A 76 -12.53 -5.03 23.57
C LYS A 76 -11.72 -6.22 24.12
N PHE A 77 -10.39 -6.15 24.02
CA PHE A 77 -9.49 -7.20 24.51
C PHE A 77 -9.09 -7.03 25.99
N GLY A 78 -9.65 -6.03 26.70
CA GLY A 78 -9.29 -5.77 28.09
C GLY A 78 -7.86 -5.23 28.27
N GLU A 79 -7.28 -4.69 27.20
CA GLU A 79 -5.91 -4.16 27.21
C GLU A 79 -5.90 -2.68 27.64
N ARG A 80 -4.85 -2.29 28.37
CA ARG A 80 -4.65 -0.90 28.79
C ARG A 80 -3.87 -0.06 27.76
N ARG A 81 -3.29 -0.71 26.75
CA ARG A 81 -2.45 -0.10 25.73
C ARG A 81 -2.97 -0.44 24.35
N ASN A 82 -2.95 0.55 23.45
CA ASN A 82 -3.34 0.43 22.05
C ASN A 82 -2.11 0.36 21.10
N ASP A 83 -0.92 0.05 21.65
CA ASP A 83 0.31 -0.06 20.86
C ASP A 83 0.33 -1.33 19.99
N PRO A 84 1.12 -1.33 18.90
CA PRO A 84 1.12 -2.43 17.94
C PRO A 84 1.45 -3.80 18.54
N PHE A 85 2.41 -3.87 19.46
CA PHE A 85 2.78 -5.13 20.09
C PHE A 85 1.62 -5.73 20.89
N THR A 86 0.88 -4.88 21.61
CA THR A 86 -0.27 -5.30 22.42
C THR A 86 -1.42 -5.76 21.52
N LEU A 87 -1.78 -4.99 20.50
CA LEU A 87 -2.93 -5.30 19.65
C LEU A 87 -2.68 -6.49 18.72
N LEU A 88 -1.48 -6.61 18.13
CA LEU A 88 -1.14 -7.72 17.24
C LEU A 88 -1.12 -9.08 17.96
N ARG A 89 -0.94 -9.10 19.28
CA ARG A 89 -1.14 -10.32 20.09
C ARG A 89 -2.52 -10.94 19.90
N HIS A 90 -3.53 -10.11 19.66
CA HIS A 90 -4.93 -10.53 19.50
C HIS A 90 -5.35 -10.59 18.02
N MET A 91 -4.87 -9.66 17.21
CA MET A 91 -5.33 -9.41 15.83
C MET A 91 -4.36 -9.88 14.75
N GLY A 92 -3.19 -10.41 15.12
CA GLY A 92 -2.09 -10.66 14.19
C GLY A 92 -2.21 -11.95 13.35
N GLN A 93 -3.34 -12.67 13.37
CA GLN A 93 -3.44 -13.95 12.67
C GLN A 93 -3.76 -13.82 11.16
N ASP A 94 -4.43 -12.75 10.73
CA ASP A 94 -4.69 -12.46 9.31
C ASP A 94 -4.30 -11.02 8.98
N ALA A 95 -3.02 -10.75 9.02
CA ALA A 95 -2.43 -9.46 8.64
C ALA A 95 -2.18 -9.37 7.11
N PRO A 96 -1.81 -8.18 6.58
CA PRO A 96 -1.30 -8.06 5.22
C PRO A 96 -0.07 -8.96 5.00
N GLY A 97 -0.01 -9.58 3.83
CA GLY A 97 1.05 -10.55 3.53
C GLY A 97 0.83 -11.91 4.16
N SER A 98 1.91 -12.62 4.41
CA SER A 98 1.89 -13.97 5.00
C SER A 98 2.26 -13.98 6.48
N VAL A 99 2.51 -12.83 7.09
CA VAL A 99 2.89 -12.74 8.49
C VAL A 99 1.73 -13.10 9.42
N GLN A 100 2.02 -13.89 10.42
CA GLN A 100 1.14 -14.19 11.53
C GLN A 100 1.89 -13.93 12.85
N VAL A 101 1.25 -13.20 13.74
CA VAL A 101 1.79 -12.85 15.06
C VAL A 101 0.97 -13.55 16.12
N VAL A 102 1.61 -14.34 16.96
CA VAL A 102 0.96 -15.11 18.02
C VAL A 102 1.70 -14.96 19.35
N PRO A 103 1.05 -15.19 20.50
CA PRO A 103 1.73 -15.24 21.79
C PRO A 103 2.86 -16.26 21.78
N GLU A 104 3.92 -15.99 22.56
CA GLU A 104 5.09 -16.86 22.72
C GLU A 104 4.70 -18.31 23.03
N GLY A 105 5.37 -19.25 22.37
CA GLY A 105 5.14 -20.67 22.51
C GLY A 105 3.85 -21.18 21.87
N MET A 106 3.05 -20.29 21.28
CA MET A 106 1.88 -20.68 20.51
C MET A 106 2.24 -20.82 19.03
N MET A 107 1.70 -21.85 18.42
CA MET A 107 1.70 -21.96 16.97
C MET A 107 0.48 -21.25 16.39
N PRO A 108 0.56 -20.65 15.20
CA PRO A 108 -0.64 -20.32 14.46
C PRO A 108 -1.53 -21.55 14.41
N ALA A 109 -2.83 -21.37 14.56
CA ALA A 109 -3.77 -22.50 14.58
C ALA A 109 -3.41 -23.51 13.47
N SER A 110 -3.26 -24.77 13.82
CA SER A 110 -2.83 -25.82 12.89
C SER A 110 -3.84 -26.07 11.76
N ALA A 111 -5.11 -25.78 12.04
CA ALA A 111 -6.20 -25.78 11.09
C ALA A 111 -6.92 -24.43 11.10
N GLY A 112 -7.33 -23.97 9.93
CA GLY A 112 -8.30 -22.89 9.77
C GLY A 112 -9.66 -23.47 9.39
N SER A 113 -10.71 -22.79 9.76
CA SER A 113 -12.06 -23.09 9.31
C SER A 113 -12.67 -21.90 8.60
N LEU A 114 -13.56 -22.18 7.69
CA LEU A 114 -14.37 -21.19 6.99
C LEU A 114 -15.81 -21.36 7.45
N SER A 115 -16.30 -20.43 8.25
CA SER A 115 -17.70 -20.40 8.67
C SER A 115 -18.52 -19.67 7.63
N SER A 116 -19.57 -20.29 7.10
CA SER A 116 -20.43 -19.65 6.11
C SER A 116 -21.08 -18.40 6.71
N ILE A 117 -21.03 -17.28 6.00
CA ILE A 117 -21.69 -16.03 6.35
C ILE A 117 -22.75 -15.70 5.30
N SER A 118 -23.94 -15.27 5.75
CA SER A 118 -25.02 -14.86 4.84
C SER A 118 -24.86 -13.42 4.37
N ASP A 119 -25.43 -13.11 3.19
CA ASP A 119 -25.45 -11.73 2.69
C ASP A 119 -26.13 -10.77 3.68
N ALA A 120 -27.18 -11.22 4.39
CA ALA A 120 -27.82 -10.40 5.42
C ALA A 120 -26.84 -10.02 6.54
N ARG A 121 -26.01 -10.96 6.99
CA ARG A 121 -25.01 -10.68 8.03
C ARG A 121 -23.88 -9.78 7.52
N ILE A 122 -23.48 -9.94 6.26
CA ILE A 122 -22.52 -9.00 5.63
C ILE A 122 -23.13 -7.60 5.55
N ALA A 123 -24.39 -7.49 5.13
CA ALA A 123 -25.12 -6.22 5.09
C ALA A 123 -25.20 -5.53 6.46
N GLU A 124 -25.48 -6.27 7.52
CA GLU A 124 -25.47 -5.75 8.90
C GLU A 124 -24.11 -5.15 9.27
N ARG A 125 -23.01 -5.82 8.94
CA ARG A 125 -21.64 -5.30 9.19
C ARG A 125 -21.35 -4.03 8.37
N VAL A 126 -21.70 -4.02 7.09
CA VAL A 126 -21.57 -2.84 6.23
C VAL A 126 -22.34 -1.67 6.84
N GLN A 127 -23.60 -1.89 7.27
CA GLN A 127 -24.41 -0.87 7.93
C GLN A 127 -23.81 -0.41 9.27
N GLY A 128 -23.28 -1.34 10.06
CA GLY A 128 -22.60 -1.02 11.32
C GLY A 128 -21.46 0.00 11.12
N ILE A 129 -20.60 -0.23 10.13
CA ILE A 129 -19.51 0.72 9.80
C ILE A 129 -20.05 2.04 9.23
N LEU A 130 -21.19 2.03 8.52
CA LEU A 130 -21.81 3.27 8.01
C LEU A 130 -22.35 4.15 9.15
N VAL A 131 -22.87 3.53 10.19
CA VAL A 131 -23.37 4.23 11.40
C VAL A 131 -22.24 4.68 12.29
N ASP A 132 -21.23 3.85 12.45
CA ASP A 132 -20.06 4.09 13.28
C ASP A 132 -18.79 3.69 12.52
N PRO A 133 -18.13 4.65 11.83
CA PRO A 133 -16.95 4.37 11.00
C PRO A 133 -15.76 3.75 11.74
N ASP A 134 -15.74 3.85 13.06
CA ASP A 134 -14.69 3.25 13.91
C ASP A 134 -15.03 1.83 14.37
N HIS A 135 -16.22 1.35 14.02
CA HIS A 135 -16.70 0.00 14.37
C HIS A 135 -16.27 -1.03 13.33
N TRP A 136 -14.99 -1.42 13.37
CA TRP A 136 -14.40 -2.36 12.40
C TRP A 136 -14.54 -3.82 12.80
N VAL A 137 -14.84 -4.09 14.06
CA VAL A 137 -14.95 -5.43 14.64
C VAL A 137 -16.29 -5.58 15.36
N ASP A 138 -17.00 -6.64 15.04
CA ASP A 138 -18.31 -6.93 15.60
C ASP A 138 -18.25 -7.18 17.12
N ASP A 139 -19.13 -6.56 17.89
CA ASP A 139 -19.17 -6.68 19.36
C ASP A 139 -19.73 -8.04 19.84
N GLY A 140 -20.39 -8.79 18.93
CA GLY A 140 -21.15 -9.99 19.27
C GLY A 140 -20.34 -11.28 19.45
N ASP A 141 -19.12 -11.36 18.90
CA ASP A 141 -18.34 -12.59 18.90
C ASP A 141 -16.92 -12.38 19.41
N GLN A 142 -16.62 -13.01 20.55
CA GLN A 142 -15.29 -12.94 21.18
C GLN A 142 -14.20 -13.68 20.41
N ASP A 143 -14.56 -14.50 19.40
CA ASP A 143 -13.63 -15.42 18.74
C ASP A 143 -13.42 -15.20 17.23
N GLU A 144 -14.21 -14.37 16.53
CA GLU A 144 -14.37 -14.56 15.08
C GLU A 144 -13.63 -13.58 14.15
N SER A 145 -13.16 -12.43 14.56
CA SER A 145 -12.50 -11.51 13.59
C SER A 145 -11.12 -11.09 14.04
N ARG A 146 -10.10 -11.86 13.69
CA ARG A 146 -8.71 -11.60 14.07
C ARG A 146 -7.88 -11.05 12.91
N PHE A 147 -8.49 -10.23 12.04
CA PHE A 147 -7.77 -9.56 10.96
C PHE A 147 -7.18 -8.22 11.41
N SER A 148 -6.01 -7.91 10.89
CA SER A 148 -5.38 -6.60 11.04
C SER A 148 -5.19 -5.99 9.66
N LEU A 149 -5.81 -4.86 9.39
CA LEU A 149 -5.69 -4.11 8.13
C LEU A 149 -5.39 -2.65 8.42
N GLY A 150 -4.38 -2.11 7.75
CA GLY A 150 -4.02 -0.69 7.85
C GLY A 150 -5.03 0.24 7.15
N GLY A 151 -4.85 1.54 7.35
CA GLY A 151 -5.64 2.61 6.73
C GLY A 151 -6.62 3.29 7.69
N ILE A 152 -7.38 4.26 7.16
CA ILE A 152 -8.31 5.10 7.94
C ILE A 152 -9.76 4.64 7.77
N GLN A 153 -10.14 4.21 6.56
CA GLN A 153 -11.52 3.84 6.23
C GLN A 153 -11.92 2.53 6.89
N GLY A 154 -13.12 2.48 7.50
CA GLY A 154 -13.73 1.28 8.04
C GLY A 154 -13.87 0.18 6.98
N LYS A 155 -13.48 -1.04 7.34
CA LYS A 155 -13.45 -2.20 6.45
C LYS A 155 -13.36 -3.49 7.26
N PHE A 156 -13.71 -4.60 6.62
CA PHE A 156 -13.49 -5.94 7.15
C PHE A 156 -13.05 -6.91 6.06
N ALA A 157 -12.57 -8.07 6.47
CA ALA A 157 -12.03 -9.05 5.54
C ALA A 157 -12.82 -10.36 5.60
N LEU A 158 -13.14 -10.94 4.43
CA LEU A 158 -13.84 -12.20 4.27
C LEU A 158 -13.09 -13.10 3.29
N ALA A 159 -13.36 -14.41 3.36
CA ALA A 159 -12.96 -15.35 2.34
C ALA A 159 -14.13 -15.59 1.36
N ARG A 160 -13.81 -15.65 0.06
CA ARG A 160 -14.76 -16.05 -1.00
C ARG A 160 -14.23 -17.27 -1.70
N ILE A 161 -15.01 -18.36 -1.71
CA ILE A 161 -14.68 -19.59 -2.41
C ILE A 161 -15.84 -19.90 -3.37
N GLY A 162 -15.55 -19.82 -4.66
CA GLY A 162 -16.61 -19.77 -5.68
C GLY A 162 -17.48 -18.54 -5.46
N GLU A 163 -18.80 -18.75 -5.38
CA GLU A 163 -19.78 -17.68 -5.17
C GLU A 163 -20.20 -17.49 -3.70
N ARG A 164 -19.58 -18.23 -2.75
CA ARG A 164 -19.99 -18.20 -1.35
C ARG A 164 -18.99 -17.45 -0.48
N TRP A 165 -19.52 -16.71 0.48
CA TRP A 165 -18.75 -15.94 1.46
C TRP A 165 -18.60 -16.69 2.77
N PHE A 166 -17.44 -16.49 3.40
CA PHE A 166 -17.07 -17.15 4.64
C PHE A 166 -16.31 -16.20 5.56
N GLU A 167 -16.49 -16.38 6.85
CA GLU A 167 -15.60 -15.86 7.87
C GLU A 167 -14.41 -16.80 8.03
N PRO A 168 -13.18 -16.28 7.86
CA PRO A 168 -11.99 -17.06 8.11
C PRO A 168 -11.70 -17.10 9.62
N ASN A 169 -11.54 -18.30 10.18
CA ASN A 169 -11.20 -18.54 11.57
C ASN A 169 -9.88 -19.28 11.70
N GLY A 170 -9.14 -19.02 12.77
CA GLY A 170 -7.85 -19.66 13.01
C GLY A 170 -6.83 -19.33 11.91
N ARG A 171 -6.32 -20.37 11.21
CA ARG A 171 -5.35 -20.21 10.13
C ARG A 171 -5.96 -19.89 8.78
N ALA A 172 -7.28 -19.98 8.63
CA ALA A 172 -7.92 -19.62 7.37
C ALA A 172 -7.61 -18.16 7.00
N ALA A 173 -7.40 -17.91 5.73
CA ALA A 173 -7.05 -16.58 5.24
C ALA A 173 -8.26 -15.90 4.59
N SER A 174 -8.45 -14.62 4.84
CA SER A 174 -9.36 -13.81 4.04
C SER A 174 -8.82 -13.65 2.62
N THR A 175 -9.70 -13.51 1.64
CA THR A 175 -9.35 -13.33 0.22
C THR A 175 -9.84 -12.00 -0.34
N HIS A 176 -10.72 -11.32 0.36
CA HIS A 176 -11.33 -10.06 -0.06
C HIS A 176 -11.41 -9.08 1.12
N ILE A 177 -11.35 -7.82 0.79
CA ILE A 177 -11.60 -6.70 1.70
C ILE A 177 -12.92 -6.08 1.29
N VAL A 178 -13.84 -5.91 2.24
CA VAL A 178 -15.16 -5.30 2.05
C VAL A 178 -15.14 -3.92 2.70
N LYS A 179 -15.49 -2.90 1.94
CA LYS A 179 -15.62 -1.52 2.39
C LYS A 179 -17.08 -1.07 2.21
N PRO A 180 -17.66 -0.32 3.17
CA PRO A 180 -19.00 0.22 3.01
C PRO A 180 -19.07 1.18 1.81
N GLY A 181 -20.25 1.32 1.24
CA GLY A 181 -20.52 2.18 0.09
C GLY A 181 -20.38 3.67 0.31
N MET A 182 -20.34 4.12 1.55
CA MET A 182 -20.17 5.53 1.91
C MET A 182 -18.89 5.72 2.71
N ALA A 183 -18.21 6.85 2.45
CA ALA A 183 -17.12 7.31 3.29
C ALA A 183 -17.31 8.80 3.60
N ILE A 184 -16.84 9.24 4.76
CA ILE A 184 -16.73 10.65 5.09
C ILE A 184 -15.34 11.10 4.64
N VAL A 185 -15.27 11.91 3.59
CA VAL A 185 -14.01 12.49 3.11
C VAL A 185 -14.07 14.00 3.38
N SER A 186 -13.13 14.47 4.21
CA SER A 186 -13.02 15.90 4.56
C SER A 186 -14.34 16.53 5.07
N GLY A 187 -15.10 15.80 5.87
CA GLY A 187 -16.37 16.26 6.45
C GLY A 187 -17.56 16.27 5.48
N VAL A 188 -17.39 15.71 4.28
CA VAL A 188 -18.48 15.55 3.30
C VAL A 188 -18.89 14.09 3.27
N THR A 189 -20.14 13.80 3.63
CA THR A 189 -20.72 12.48 3.41
C THR A 189 -20.91 12.30 1.90
N ASN A 190 -20.16 11.36 1.31
CA ASN A 190 -20.24 11.11 -0.12
C ASN A 190 -20.70 9.67 -0.37
N ALA A 191 -21.97 9.52 -0.72
CA ALA A 191 -22.57 8.20 -1.02
C ALA A 191 -21.90 7.50 -2.21
N ALA A 192 -21.14 8.22 -3.03
CA ALA A 192 -20.54 7.69 -4.25
C ALA A 192 -19.04 7.45 -4.17
N VAL A 193 -18.38 7.60 -3.02
CA VAL A 193 -16.93 7.36 -2.92
C VAL A 193 -16.57 5.94 -3.41
N GLN A 194 -17.39 4.94 -3.11
CA GLN A 194 -17.20 3.59 -3.66
C GLN A 194 -17.25 3.53 -5.19
N ALA A 195 -18.19 4.28 -5.81
CA ALA A 195 -18.30 4.33 -7.26
C ALA A 195 -17.06 4.99 -7.87
N VAL A 196 -16.58 6.07 -7.26
CA VAL A 196 -15.35 6.77 -7.69
C VAL A 196 -14.12 5.89 -7.55
N GLU A 197 -13.96 5.19 -6.41
CA GLU A 197 -12.86 4.25 -6.21
C GLU A 197 -12.93 3.10 -7.23
N TYR A 198 -14.12 2.50 -7.40
CA TYR A 198 -14.34 1.45 -8.39
C TYR A 198 -13.97 1.89 -9.80
N VAL A 199 -14.56 3.01 -10.28
CA VAL A 199 -14.33 3.52 -11.63
C VAL A 199 -12.85 3.87 -11.84
N THR A 200 -12.20 4.50 -10.85
CA THR A 200 -10.78 4.85 -10.94
C THR A 200 -9.89 3.60 -11.01
N MET A 201 -10.15 2.60 -10.16
CA MET A 201 -9.42 1.32 -10.17
C MET A 201 -9.64 0.53 -11.47
N ARG A 202 -10.86 0.51 -11.99
CA ARG A 202 -11.19 -0.15 -13.26
C ARG A 202 -10.54 0.57 -14.44
N ALA A 203 -10.66 1.89 -14.53
CA ALA A 203 -10.00 2.69 -15.57
C ALA A 203 -8.48 2.51 -15.54
N ALA A 204 -7.86 2.47 -14.35
CA ALA A 204 -6.43 2.19 -14.20
C ALA A 204 -6.03 0.87 -14.87
N ARG A 205 -6.80 -0.21 -14.64
CA ARG A 205 -6.56 -1.51 -15.29
C ARG A 205 -6.73 -1.45 -16.80
N LEU A 206 -7.75 -0.75 -17.28
CA LEU A 206 -8.03 -0.63 -18.73
C LEU A 206 -6.90 0.11 -19.45
N VAL A 207 -6.25 1.07 -18.81
CA VAL A 207 -5.07 1.76 -19.38
C VAL A 207 -3.74 1.07 -19.03
N GLY A 208 -3.76 -0.17 -18.55
CA GLY A 208 -2.57 -0.99 -18.32
C GLY A 208 -1.79 -0.68 -17.06
N VAL A 209 -2.38 0.00 -16.06
CA VAL A 209 -1.83 0.07 -14.70
C VAL A 209 -2.14 -1.26 -14.00
N PRO A 210 -1.13 -2.03 -13.53
CA PRO A 210 -1.39 -3.21 -12.73
C PRO A 210 -2.09 -2.80 -11.42
N ALA A 211 -3.37 -3.12 -11.27
CA ALA A 211 -4.15 -2.78 -10.09
C ALA A 211 -4.96 -3.99 -9.60
N ALA A 212 -5.25 -4.02 -8.30
CA ALA A 212 -6.08 -5.05 -7.67
C ALA A 212 -7.45 -5.15 -8.34
N ALA A 213 -8.03 -6.35 -8.37
CA ALA A 213 -9.38 -6.54 -8.89
C ALA A 213 -10.38 -5.98 -7.88
N VAL A 214 -11.40 -5.28 -8.40
CA VAL A 214 -12.46 -4.66 -7.61
C VAL A 214 -13.82 -4.96 -8.20
N GLU A 215 -14.82 -5.02 -7.34
CA GLU A 215 -16.22 -5.22 -7.71
C GLU A 215 -17.15 -4.45 -6.76
N ILE A 216 -18.37 -4.20 -7.20
CA ILE A 216 -19.47 -3.74 -6.32
C ILE A 216 -20.38 -4.94 -6.12
N CYS A 217 -20.46 -5.40 -4.87
CA CYS A 217 -21.36 -6.49 -4.49
C CYS A 217 -22.61 -5.94 -3.81
N ASP A 218 -23.75 -6.57 -4.08
CA ASP A 218 -24.99 -6.35 -3.34
C ASP A 218 -25.15 -7.47 -2.29
N PHE A 219 -25.27 -7.07 -1.04
CA PHE A 219 -25.52 -7.96 0.07
C PHE A 219 -26.89 -7.64 0.65
N ALA A 220 -27.91 -8.43 0.30
CA ALA A 220 -29.29 -8.24 0.76
C ALA A 220 -29.81 -6.79 0.57
N GLY A 221 -29.50 -6.14 -0.55
CA GLY A 221 -29.91 -4.78 -0.88
C GLY A 221 -28.94 -3.69 -0.40
N ILE A 222 -27.83 -4.04 0.22
CA ILE A 222 -26.79 -3.11 0.66
C ILE A 222 -25.55 -3.29 -0.22
N SER A 223 -25.22 -2.25 -0.97
CA SER A 223 -24.04 -2.26 -1.83
C SER A 223 -22.75 -2.03 -1.02
N ALA A 224 -21.70 -2.79 -1.37
CA ALA A 224 -20.37 -2.61 -0.83
C ALA A 224 -19.30 -2.69 -1.93
N PHE A 225 -18.22 -1.93 -1.75
CA PHE A 225 -17.02 -2.04 -2.56
C PHE A 225 -16.17 -3.20 -2.04
N VAL A 226 -15.78 -4.08 -2.93
CA VAL A 226 -15.02 -5.29 -2.63
C VAL A 226 -13.73 -5.31 -3.43
N THR A 227 -12.62 -5.49 -2.74
CA THR A 227 -11.29 -5.64 -3.36
C THR A 227 -10.79 -7.06 -3.17
N THR A 228 -10.40 -7.72 -4.26
CA THR A 228 -9.68 -8.99 -4.18
C THR A 228 -8.27 -8.73 -3.65
N ARG A 229 -7.87 -9.45 -2.60
CA ARG A 229 -6.53 -9.37 -2.04
C ARG A 229 -5.51 -9.96 -3.01
N TYR A 230 -4.58 -9.18 -3.50
CA TYR A 230 -3.50 -9.61 -4.41
C TYR A 230 -2.43 -10.46 -3.70
N ASP A 231 -2.38 -10.38 -2.35
CA ASP A 231 -1.50 -11.16 -1.49
C ASP A 231 -2.11 -12.51 -1.06
N ARG A 232 -3.15 -12.94 -1.76
CA ARG A 232 -3.87 -14.20 -1.54
C ARG A 232 -4.06 -14.94 -2.86
N ARG A 233 -3.84 -16.25 -2.84
CA ARG A 233 -4.09 -17.12 -4.00
C ARG A 233 -4.93 -18.32 -3.59
N VAL A 234 -6.14 -18.40 -4.09
CA VAL A 234 -7.00 -19.58 -3.91
C VAL A 234 -6.44 -20.71 -4.78
N GLN A 235 -6.19 -21.88 -4.17
CA GLN A 235 -5.72 -23.09 -4.82
C GLN A 235 -6.89 -23.92 -5.34
N GLY A 236 -6.61 -24.89 -6.20
CA GLY A 236 -7.63 -25.77 -6.77
C GLY A 236 -8.35 -26.65 -5.73
N ASP A 237 -7.75 -26.90 -4.57
CA ASP A 237 -8.33 -27.63 -3.44
C ASP A 237 -9.13 -26.71 -2.48
N GLY A 238 -9.26 -25.43 -2.79
CA GLY A 238 -9.93 -24.43 -1.95
C GLY A 238 -9.06 -23.84 -0.84
N SER A 239 -7.83 -24.31 -0.65
CA SER A 239 -6.89 -23.69 0.28
C SER A 239 -6.44 -22.32 -0.23
N VAL A 240 -6.02 -21.44 0.68
CA VAL A 240 -5.55 -20.09 0.34
C VAL A 240 -4.08 -19.96 0.69
N LEU A 241 -3.25 -19.78 -0.33
CA LEU A 241 -1.84 -19.43 -0.16
C LEU A 241 -1.74 -17.93 0.17
N ARG A 242 -0.96 -17.60 1.19
CA ARG A 242 -0.57 -16.22 1.51
C ARG A 242 0.73 -15.86 0.78
N ILE A 243 0.78 -14.67 0.19
CA ILE A 243 1.99 -14.12 -0.41
C ILE A 243 2.47 -12.99 0.51
N HIS A 244 3.71 -13.04 0.96
CA HIS A 244 4.20 -11.99 1.84
C HIS A 244 4.27 -10.65 1.13
N GLN A 245 3.91 -9.58 1.85
CA GLN A 245 3.94 -8.21 1.37
C GLN A 245 4.29 -7.24 2.48
N GLU A 246 4.74 -6.06 2.09
CA GLU A 246 4.84 -4.89 2.95
C GLU A 246 4.57 -3.61 2.16
N ASP A 247 3.99 -2.59 2.81
CA ASP A 247 3.85 -1.28 2.21
C ASP A 247 5.19 -0.51 2.20
N PHE A 248 5.28 0.58 1.39
CA PHE A 248 6.52 1.34 1.28
C PHE A 248 6.90 2.08 2.56
N CYS A 249 5.94 2.37 3.46
CA CYS A 249 6.27 2.89 4.78
C CYS A 249 6.99 1.82 5.62
N GLN A 250 6.52 0.57 5.58
CA GLN A 250 7.19 -0.56 6.23
C GLN A 250 8.59 -0.78 5.67
N ALA A 251 8.69 -0.86 4.34
CA ALA A 251 9.94 -1.08 3.62
C ALA A 251 11.00 0.01 3.87
N LEU A 252 10.57 1.25 4.11
CA LEU A 252 11.43 2.39 4.39
C LEU A 252 11.61 2.68 5.89
N GLY A 253 10.92 1.96 6.78
CA GLY A 253 10.96 2.17 8.22
C GLY A 253 10.31 3.49 8.65
N VAL A 254 9.18 3.85 8.04
CA VAL A 254 8.45 5.10 8.27
C VAL A 254 7.14 4.83 8.99
N PHE A 255 6.83 5.57 10.05
CA PHE A 255 5.56 5.46 10.77
C PHE A 255 4.36 5.92 9.92
N PRO A 256 3.14 5.33 10.10
CA PRO A 256 1.94 5.70 9.34
C PRO A 256 1.60 7.20 9.38
N ALA A 257 1.87 7.86 10.51
CA ALA A 257 1.65 9.30 10.68
C ALA A 257 2.50 10.17 9.72
N ARG A 258 3.55 9.60 9.12
CA ARG A 258 4.42 10.28 8.17
C ARG A 258 4.35 9.67 6.77
N LYS A 259 3.20 9.12 6.38
CA LYS A 259 3.00 8.49 5.08
C LYS A 259 3.00 9.48 3.91
N TYR A 260 2.66 10.75 4.14
CA TYR A 260 2.69 11.82 3.14
C TYR A 260 4.04 12.54 3.10
N GLU A 261 4.47 12.93 1.89
CA GLU A 261 5.71 13.72 1.73
C GLU A 261 5.64 15.06 2.47
N GLU A 262 4.45 15.68 2.59
CA GLU A 262 4.30 16.96 3.32
C GLU A 262 4.54 16.84 4.82
N ASP A 263 4.32 15.67 5.39
CA ASP A 263 4.57 15.37 6.80
C ASP A 263 6.01 14.85 7.03
N GLY A 264 6.89 15.03 6.04
CA GLY A 264 8.27 14.55 6.05
C GLY A 264 8.40 13.05 5.80
N GLY A 265 7.43 12.47 5.13
CA GLY A 265 7.44 11.08 4.67
C GLY A 265 8.17 10.86 3.36
N PRO A 266 8.06 9.65 2.78
CA PRO A 266 8.79 9.29 1.57
C PRO A 266 8.40 10.15 0.38
N THR A 267 9.42 10.58 -0.36
CA THR A 267 9.30 11.27 -1.64
C THR A 267 9.10 10.28 -2.79
N MET A 268 8.69 10.78 -3.96
CA MET A 268 8.68 9.95 -5.17
C MET A 268 10.08 9.36 -5.47
N ALA A 269 11.15 10.13 -5.19
CA ALA A 269 12.53 9.66 -5.37
C ALA A 269 12.86 8.49 -4.43
N ASP A 270 12.40 8.54 -3.17
CA ASP A 270 12.58 7.44 -2.21
C ASP A 270 11.84 6.19 -2.65
N MET A 271 10.61 6.33 -3.13
CA MET A 271 9.81 5.21 -3.63
C MET A 271 10.40 4.60 -4.91
N ALA A 272 10.83 5.42 -5.86
CA ALA A 272 11.48 4.95 -7.08
C ALA A 272 12.83 4.26 -6.77
N ARG A 273 13.60 4.80 -5.82
CA ARG A 273 14.84 4.18 -5.33
C ARG A 273 14.56 2.85 -4.66
N LEU A 274 13.54 2.76 -3.79
CA LEU A 274 13.14 1.52 -3.13
C LEU A 274 12.88 0.41 -4.16
N VAL A 275 12.09 0.68 -5.20
CA VAL A 275 11.81 -0.30 -6.26
C VAL A 275 13.10 -0.71 -6.99
N ARG A 276 13.97 0.25 -7.33
CA ARG A 276 15.25 -0.06 -8.01
C ARG A 276 16.19 -0.92 -7.16
N GLU A 277 16.18 -0.72 -5.85
CA GLU A 277 17.11 -1.42 -4.94
C GLU A 277 16.54 -2.76 -4.45
N ALA A 278 15.23 -2.85 -4.26
CA ALA A 278 14.59 -4.03 -3.70
C ALA A 278 14.10 -5.02 -4.76
N ALA A 279 13.60 -4.55 -5.93
CA ALA A 279 13.07 -5.45 -6.94
C ALA A 279 14.14 -6.42 -7.47
N SER A 280 13.75 -7.68 -7.62
CA SER A 280 14.60 -8.69 -8.23
C SER A 280 14.90 -8.35 -9.68
N LEU A 281 16.11 -8.64 -10.15
CA LEU A 281 16.55 -8.30 -11.51
C LEU A 281 15.59 -8.78 -12.61
N ALA A 282 14.95 -9.94 -12.42
CA ALA A 282 13.97 -10.48 -13.36
C ALA A 282 12.71 -9.60 -13.52
N TYR A 283 12.39 -8.78 -12.54
CA TYR A 283 11.17 -7.96 -12.52
C TYR A 283 11.45 -6.46 -12.60
N LEU A 284 12.69 -6.04 -12.40
CA LEU A 284 13.10 -4.64 -12.22
C LEU A 284 12.55 -3.71 -13.32
N ASP A 285 12.79 -4.05 -14.59
CA ASP A 285 12.33 -3.22 -15.71
C ASP A 285 10.80 -3.12 -15.79
N ASN A 286 10.10 -4.23 -15.49
CA ASN A 286 8.64 -4.24 -15.49
C ASN A 286 8.09 -3.44 -14.33
N ASP A 287 8.70 -3.55 -13.14
CA ASP A 287 8.25 -2.87 -11.93
C ASP A 287 8.54 -1.36 -12.01
N GLN A 288 9.67 -0.96 -12.62
CA GLN A 288 9.95 0.47 -12.88
C GLN A 288 8.94 1.06 -13.88
N ARG A 289 8.64 0.35 -14.97
CA ARG A 289 7.60 0.79 -15.92
C ARG A 289 6.22 0.84 -15.29
N ALA A 290 5.87 -0.13 -14.44
CA ALA A 290 4.60 -0.15 -13.72
C ALA A 290 4.48 1.03 -12.75
N LEU A 291 5.53 1.31 -11.99
CA LEU A 291 5.58 2.46 -11.07
C LEU A 291 5.48 3.79 -11.84
N THR A 292 6.21 3.93 -12.95
CA THR A 292 6.16 5.11 -13.81
C THR A 292 4.75 5.34 -14.36
N ARG A 293 4.11 4.27 -14.87
CA ARG A 293 2.73 4.33 -15.38
C ARG A 293 1.73 4.69 -14.27
N LEU A 294 1.92 4.16 -13.06
CA LEU A 294 1.08 4.45 -11.91
C LEU A 294 1.17 5.93 -11.50
N PHE A 295 2.38 6.51 -11.44
CA PHE A 295 2.52 7.94 -11.15
C PHE A 295 2.00 8.82 -12.29
N ALA A 296 2.19 8.43 -13.55
CA ALA A 296 1.59 9.12 -14.69
C ALA A 296 0.05 9.10 -14.61
N PHE A 297 -0.55 7.95 -14.30
CA PHE A 297 -1.99 7.81 -14.09
C PHE A 297 -2.48 8.72 -12.94
N ASN A 298 -1.85 8.67 -11.77
CA ASN A 298 -2.21 9.52 -10.62
C ASN A 298 -2.10 11.02 -10.95
N LEU A 299 -1.10 11.43 -11.74
CA LEU A 299 -0.97 12.81 -12.19
C LEU A 299 -2.17 13.22 -13.06
N LEU A 300 -2.53 12.40 -14.05
CA LEU A 300 -3.58 12.72 -15.03
C LEU A 300 -5.00 12.62 -14.47
N THR A 301 -5.20 11.79 -13.45
CA THR A 301 -6.51 11.62 -12.80
C THR A 301 -6.67 12.46 -11.53
N ALA A 302 -5.71 13.34 -11.23
CA ALA A 302 -5.66 14.08 -9.98
C ALA A 302 -5.76 13.16 -8.74
N GLY A 303 -4.97 12.08 -8.71
CA GLY A 303 -4.87 11.16 -7.57
C GLY A 303 -4.25 11.84 -6.36
N VAL A 304 -5.04 12.12 -5.33
CA VAL A 304 -4.62 12.90 -4.15
C VAL A 304 -4.06 12.03 -3.03
N ASP A 305 -4.28 10.72 -3.07
CA ASP A 305 -3.97 9.79 -1.98
C ASP A 305 -2.85 8.78 -2.31
N ALA A 306 -2.02 9.08 -3.30
CA ALA A 306 -0.90 8.23 -3.73
C ALA A 306 0.34 8.36 -2.81
N HIS A 307 0.13 8.26 -1.48
CA HIS A 307 1.20 8.30 -0.49
C HIS A 307 1.92 6.94 -0.36
N ALA A 308 3.05 6.91 0.35
CA ALA A 308 3.91 5.71 0.43
C ALA A 308 3.18 4.46 0.95
N LYS A 309 2.21 4.60 1.87
CA LYS A 309 1.45 3.47 2.41
C LYS A 309 0.48 2.84 1.40
N ASN A 310 0.13 3.54 0.30
CA ASN A 310 -0.72 3.02 -0.79
C ASN A 310 0.09 2.38 -1.93
N HIS A 311 1.36 2.04 -1.67
CA HIS A 311 2.23 1.27 -2.55
C HIS A 311 2.86 0.15 -1.75
N SER A 312 2.99 -1.04 -2.33
CA SER A 312 3.53 -2.21 -1.64
C SER A 312 4.51 -3.00 -2.50
N LEU A 313 5.33 -3.78 -1.83
CA LEU A 313 6.16 -4.82 -2.40
C LEU A 313 5.57 -6.20 -2.07
N LEU A 314 5.60 -7.10 -3.04
CA LEU A 314 5.41 -8.53 -2.83
C LEU A 314 6.78 -9.16 -2.60
N LEU A 315 6.89 -9.96 -1.54
CA LEU A 315 8.09 -10.70 -1.18
C LEU A 315 7.74 -12.19 -1.24
N ALA A 316 7.88 -12.80 -2.41
CA ALA A 316 7.45 -14.18 -2.63
C ALA A 316 8.59 -15.05 -3.20
N GLY A 317 8.88 -16.14 -2.54
CA GLY A 317 9.97 -17.03 -2.95
C GLY A 317 11.30 -16.30 -2.98
N GLN A 318 11.99 -16.37 -4.10
CA GLN A 318 13.30 -15.73 -4.32
C GLN A 318 13.19 -14.30 -4.86
N GLY A 319 12.01 -13.70 -4.86
CA GLY A 319 11.81 -12.42 -5.53
C GLY A 319 11.08 -11.36 -4.74
N VAL A 320 11.51 -10.13 -4.93
CA VAL A 320 10.77 -8.93 -4.55
C VAL A 320 10.30 -8.24 -5.82
N ARG A 321 9.05 -7.81 -5.85
CA ARG A 321 8.47 -7.08 -6.96
C ARG A 321 7.42 -6.07 -6.48
N LEU A 322 7.14 -5.08 -7.30
CA LEU A 322 6.05 -4.14 -7.06
C LEU A 322 4.71 -4.88 -7.01
N ALA A 323 3.91 -4.61 -5.98
CA ALA A 323 2.55 -5.11 -5.87
C ALA A 323 1.60 -4.38 -6.85
N PRO A 324 0.46 -4.98 -7.22
CA PRO A 324 -0.59 -4.25 -7.90
C PRO A 324 -1.05 -3.03 -7.10
N ALA A 325 -1.37 -1.93 -7.78
CA ALA A 325 -1.90 -0.73 -7.17
C ALA A 325 -3.26 -0.99 -6.50
N TYR A 326 -3.55 -0.26 -5.44
CA TYR A 326 -4.81 -0.32 -4.68
C TYR A 326 -5.15 1.06 -4.13
N ASP A 327 -6.38 1.25 -3.66
CA ASP A 327 -6.85 2.51 -3.08
C ASP A 327 -6.65 3.72 -4.03
N LEU A 328 -6.86 3.51 -5.35
CA LEU A 328 -6.80 4.59 -6.34
C LEU A 328 -8.11 5.34 -6.38
N ILE A 329 -8.05 6.64 -6.20
CA ILE A 329 -9.22 7.51 -6.25
C ILE A 329 -8.91 8.83 -6.96
N SER A 330 -9.79 9.23 -7.88
CA SER A 330 -9.70 10.54 -8.54
C SER A 330 -10.36 11.62 -7.69
N ALA A 331 -9.64 12.71 -7.46
CA ALA A 331 -10.20 13.88 -6.76
C ALA A 331 -11.42 14.48 -7.48
N HIS A 332 -11.54 14.30 -8.79
CA HIS A 332 -12.67 14.79 -9.59
C HIS A 332 -14.02 14.14 -9.22
N GLY A 333 -14.00 12.94 -8.62
CA GLY A 333 -15.21 12.31 -8.09
C GLY A 333 -15.56 12.74 -6.66
N ILE A 334 -14.65 13.45 -5.97
CA ILE A 334 -14.85 13.89 -4.59
C ILE A 334 -15.17 15.38 -4.54
N TRP A 335 -14.45 16.19 -5.31
CA TRP A 335 -14.55 17.64 -5.30
C TRP A 335 -14.91 18.17 -6.68
N ASP A 336 -15.44 19.41 -6.72
CA ASP A 336 -15.68 20.10 -7.97
C ASP A 336 -14.37 20.38 -8.73
N ALA A 337 -14.48 20.58 -10.07
CA ALA A 337 -13.33 20.75 -10.95
C ALA A 337 -12.48 21.99 -10.59
N ASP A 338 -13.12 23.06 -10.09
CA ASP A 338 -12.40 24.27 -9.67
C ASP A 338 -11.53 24.01 -8.43
N ARG A 339 -12.09 23.33 -7.43
CA ARG A 339 -11.32 22.91 -6.25
C ARG A 339 -10.18 21.98 -6.62
N VAL A 340 -10.40 20.99 -7.48
CA VAL A 340 -9.35 20.07 -7.93
C VAL A 340 -8.24 20.87 -8.61
N ARG A 341 -8.57 21.73 -9.55
CA ARG A 341 -7.61 22.50 -10.32
C ARG A 341 -6.81 23.48 -9.47
N HIS A 342 -7.46 24.20 -8.56
CA HIS A 342 -6.86 25.35 -7.88
C HIS A 342 -6.42 25.10 -6.45
N LYS A 343 -7.01 24.13 -5.73
CA LYS A 343 -6.77 23.92 -4.29
C LYS A 343 -6.19 22.54 -3.95
N SER A 344 -6.26 21.57 -4.86
CA SER A 344 -5.81 20.22 -4.57
C SER A 344 -4.33 20.01 -4.84
N SER A 345 -3.76 19.06 -4.11
CA SER A 345 -2.37 18.67 -4.21
C SER A 345 -2.25 17.16 -4.32
N ALA A 346 -1.25 16.68 -5.04
CA ALA A 346 -0.84 15.28 -5.00
C ALA A 346 -0.21 14.93 -3.64
N ALA A 347 -0.18 13.65 -3.30
CA ALA A 347 0.45 13.15 -2.08
C ALA A 347 1.98 13.33 -2.10
N VAL A 348 2.59 13.31 -3.27
CA VAL A 348 4.03 13.50 -3.50
C VAL A 348 4.28 14.60 -4.53
N LYS A 349 5.49 15.16 -4.54
CA LYS A 349 5.87 16.15 -5.55
C LYS A 349 6.10 15.50 -6.91
N TYR A 350 5.59 16.18 -7.94
CA TYR A 350 6.02 16.04 -9.32
C TYR A 350 7.01 17.16 -9.60
N GLY A 351 8.27 16.81 -9.85
CA GLY A 351 9.34 17.80 -9.86
C GLY A 351 9.44 18.54 -8.51
N ASN A 352 9.14 19.83 -8.52
CA ASN A 352 9.23 20.67 -7.31
C ASN A 352 7.86 20.99 -6.68
N SER A 353 6.74 20.59 -7.30
CA SER A 353 5.40 20.97 -6.86
C SER A 353 4.49 19.77 -6.59
N ARG A 354 3.71 19.85 -5.50
CA ARG A 354 2.57 18.97 -5.24
C ARG A 354 1.25 19.56 -5.74
N ARG A 355 1.11 20.89 -5.73
CA ARG A 355 -0.14 21.55 -6.14
C ARG A 355 -0.34 21.37 -7.64
N PHE A 356 -1.41 20.71 -8.05
CA PHE A 356 -1.67 20.40 -9.46
C PHE A 356 -1.60 21.64 -10.37
N ARG A 357 -2.10 22.78 -9.94
CA ARG A 357 -2.02 24.04 -10.71
C ARG A 357 -0.59 24.55 -10.94
N SER A 358 0.34 24.17 -10.06
CA SER A 358 1.71 24.68 -10.05
C SER A 358 2.71 23.72 -10.70
N ILE A 359 2.26 22.52 -11.10
CA ILE A 359 3.10 21.55 -11.82
C ILE A 359 3.28 22.07 -13.24
N THR A 360 4.52 22.40 -13.60
CA THR A 360 4.94 22.92 -14.92
C THR A 360 5.43 21.78 -15.82
N GLY A 361 5.62 22.06 -17.12
CA GLY A 361 6.27 21.12 -18.04
C GLY A 361 7.67 20.71 -17.58
N ARG A 362 8.44 21.65 -17.02
CA ARG A 362 9.75 21.36 -16.41
C ARG A 362 9.65 20.43 -15.20
N ASP A 363 8.61 20.56 -14.38
CA ASP A 363 8.38 19.62 -13.26
C ASP A 363 8.05 18.22 -13.77
N ILE A 364 7.29 18.10 -14.86
CA ILE A 364 6.99 16.84 -15.54
C ILE A 364 8.29 16.20 -16.06
N ALA A 365 9.15 16.97 -16.73
CA ALA A 365 10.43 16.48 -17.20
C ALA A 365 11.33 15.99 -16.04
N ARG A 366 11.39 16.73 -14.93
CA ARG A 366 12.13 16.31 -13.72
C ARG A 366 11.54 15.05 -13.07
N THR A 367 10.22 14.87 -13.15
CA THR A 367 9.57 13.64 -12.68
C THR A 367 10.07 12.43 -13.44
N ALA A 368 10.26 12.53 -14.76
CA ALA A 368 10.84 11.47 -15.56
C ALA A 368 12.25 11.08 -15.04
N ASP A 369 13.10 12.09 -14.79
CA ASP A 369 14.46 11.86 -14.25
C ASP A 369 14.41 11.12 -12.89
N VAL A 370 13.50 11.51 -11.98
CA VAL A 370 13.30 10.90 -10.67
C VAL A 370 12.87 9.42 -10.80
N LEU A 371 11.96 9.15 -11.72
CA LEU A 371 11.46 7.79 -12.01
C LEU A 371 12.47 6.93 -12.78
N GLY A 372 13.56 7.55 -13.28
CA GLY A 372 14.59 6.85 -14.06
C GLY A 372 14.12 6.47 -15.46
N THR A 373 13.21 7.25 -16.02
CA THR A 373 12.72 7.08 -17.39
C THR A 373 13.18 8.24 -18.28
N ASP A 374 13.20 8.02 -19.59
CA ASP A 374 13.47 9.07 -20.56
C ASP A 374 12.35 10.14 -20.54
N ARG A 375 12.72 11.41 -20.67
CA ARG A 375 11.78 12.54 -20.60
C ARG A 375 10.76 12.53 -21.75
N GLU A 376 11.24 12.26 -22.96
CA GLU A 376 10.38 12.19 -24.16
C GLU A 376 9.42 11.01 -24.03
N GLY A 377 9.91 9.83 -23.65
CA GLY A 377 9.10 8.65 -23.42
C GLY A 377 8.08 8.82 -22.29
N PHE A 378 8.42 9.58 -21.21
CA PHE A 378 7.45 9.89 -20.16
C PHE A 378 6.33 10.82 -20.65
N VAL A 379 6.66 11.83 -21.45
CA VAL A 379 5.66 12.73 -22.04
C VAL A 379 4.78 12.00 -23.06
N GLU A 380 5.36 11.11 -23.86
CA GLU A 380 4.62 10.23 -24.76
C GLU A 380 3.65 9.35 -23.99
N LEU A 381 4.10 8.74 -22.88
CA LEU A 381 3.23 7.96 -21.97
C LEU A 381 2.09 8.80 -21.42
N LEU A 382 2.34 10.05 -20.98
CA LEU A 382 1.28 10.95 -20.52
C LEU A 382 0.28 11.27 -21.64
N GLY A 383 0.76 11.49 -22.87
CA GLY A 383 -0.09 11.71 -24.04
C GLY A 383 -0.96 10.51 -24.37
N ASP A 384 -0.38 9.30 -24.34
CA ASP A 384 -1.10 8.06 -24.61
C ASP A 384 -2.18 7.79 -23.55
N LEU A 385 -1.81 7.91 -22.28
CA LEU A 385 -2.76 7.77 -21.18
C LEU A 385 -3.86 8.85 -21.27
N GLY A 386 -3.49 10.12 -21.51
CA GLY A 386 -4.46 11.22 -21.62
C GLY A 386 -5.52 10.96 -22.70
N ARG A 387 -5.14 10.36 -23.83
CA ARG A 387 -6.06 9.97 -24.90
C ARG A 387 -6.95 8.78 -24.53
N ALA A 388 -6.43 7.80 -23.77
CA ALA A 388 -7.15 6.57 -23.43
C ALA A 388 -8.06 6.72 -22.20
N LEU A 389 -7.78 7.68 -21.30
CA LEU A 389 -8.50 7.83 -20.04
C LEU A 389 -9.99 8.08 -20.18
N PRO A 390 -10.49 8.98 -21.06
CA PRO A 390 -11.94 9.24 -21.19
C PRO A 390 -12.73 7.97 -21.47
N GLU A 391 -12.35 7.23 -22.51
CA GLU A 391 -12.99 5.97 -22.90
C GLU A 391 -12.89 4.92 -21.78
N SER A 392 -11.75 4.85 -21.10
CA SER A 392 -11.54 3.90 -20.01
C SER A 392 -12.42 4.21 -18.79
N PHE A 393 -12.65 5.49 -18.48
CA PHE A 393 -13.57 5.89 -17.43
C PHE A 393 -15.03 5.65 -17.82
N GLU A 394 -15.42 5.91 -19.09
CA GLU A 394 -16.74 5.58 -19.62
C GLU A 394 -17.02 4.07 -19.55
N ALA A 395 -16.06 3.26 -19.99
CA ALA A 395 -16.18 1.80 -19.92
C ALA A 395 -16.33 1.30 -18.47
N ALA A 396 -15.53 1.84 -17.56
CA ALA A 396 -15.62 1.51 -16.14
C ALA A 396 -16.96 1.94 -15.50
N LEU A 397 -17.51 3.10 -15.89
CA LEU A 397 -18.85 3.54 -15.48
C LEU A 397 -19.96 2.63 -15.99
N ALA A 398 -19.83 2.14 -17.22
CA ALA A 398 -20.82 1.25 -17.81
C ALA A 398 -20.89 -0.12 -17.10
N GLU A 399 -19.86 -0.53 -16.40
CA GLU A 399 -19.83 -1.76 -15.60
C GLU A 399 -20.50 -1.59 -14.22
N LEU A 400 -20.74 -0.36 -13.75
CA LEU A 400 -21.36 -0.13 -12.45
C LEU A 400 -22.84 -0.57 -12.43
N PRO A 401 -23.30 -1.19 -11.33
CA PRO A 401 -24.72 -1.43 -11.12
C PRO A 401 -25.53 -0.13 -11.17
N LYS A 402 -26.74 -0.18 -11.71
CA LYS A 402 -27.61 0.99 -11.80
C LYS A 402 -27.89 1.58 -10.43
N GLY A 403 -27.82 2.91 -10.33
CA GLY A 403 -28.11 3.67 -9.10
C GLY A 403 -26.94 3.79 -8.12
N ILE A 404 -25.76 3.23 -8.41
CA ILE A 404 -24.57 3.37 -7.56
C ILE A 404 -23.82 4.69 -7.87
N ALA A 405 -23.74 5.07 -9.16
CA ALA A 405 -23.08 6.32 -9.54
C ALA A 405 -23.95 7.53 -9.22
N ASP A 406 -23.38 8.53 -8.57
CA ASP A 406 -23.96 9.85 -8.43
C ASP A 406 -23.54 10.77 -9.60
N GLU A 407 -24.02 12.01 -9.60
CA GLU A 407 -23.69 13.00 -10.62
C GLU A 407 -22.16 13.24 -10.76
N ARG A 408 -21.40 13.13 -9.68
CA ARG A 408 -19.94 13.34 -9.68
C ARG A 408 -19.20 12.18 -10.35
N ALA A 409 -19.58 10.95 -10.02
CA ALA A 409 -19.04 9.77 -10.66
C ALA A 409 -19.33 9.80 -12.17
N LEU A 410 -20.54 10.20 -12.58
CA LEU A 410 -20.94 10.28 -13.98
C LEU A 410 -20.14 11.34 -14.78
N ARG A 411 -19.64 12.38 -14.13
CA ARG A 411 -18.81 13.42 -14.76
C ARG A 411 -17.31 13.10 -14.81
N LEU A 412 -16.87 11.99 -14.20
CA LEU A 412 -15.45 11.63 -14.19
C LEU A 412 -14.79 11.60 -15.56
N PRO A 413 -15.37 11.00 -16.62
CA PRO A 413 -14.73 10.95 -17.94
C PRO A 413 -14.43 12.36 -18.47
N GLU A 414 -15.39 13.27 -18.41
CA GLU A 414 -15.23 14.66 -18.87
C GLU A 414 -14.17 15.41 -18.06
N HIS A 415 -14.31 15.40 -16.71
CA HIS A 415 -13.39 16.14 -15.84
C HIS A 415 -11.95 15.61 -15.90
N VAL A 416 -11.78 14.29 -15.97
CA VAL A 416 -10.45 13.66 -16.12
C VAL A 416 -9.86 13.99 -17.49
N SER A 417 -10.65 13.97 -18.57
CA SER A 417 -10.23 14.36 -19.91
C SER A 417 -9.70 15.79 -19.95
N ASP A 418 -10.48 16.74 -19.46
CA ASP A 418 -10.11 18.15 -19.43
C ASP A 418 -8.85 18.40 -18.59
N PHE A 419 -8.77 17.74 -17.44
CA PHE A 419 -7.62 17.87 -16.56
C PHE A 419 -6.36 17.25 -17.18
N ALA A 420 -6.45 16.05 -17.74
CA ALA A 420 -5.33 15.37 -18.39
C ALA A 420 -4.81 16.18 -19.59
N ASN A 421 -5.70 16.69 -20.45
CA ASN A 421 -5.34 17.58 -21.55
C ASN A 421 -4.62 18.84 -21.06
N SER A 422 -5.10 19.45 -19.97
CA SER A 422 -4.44 20.59 -19.34
C SER A 422 -3.04 20.25 -18.82
N VAL A 423 -2.82 19.05 -18.26
CA VAL A 423 -1.50 18.61 -17.76
C VAL A 423 -0.54 18.37 -18.93
N VAL A 424 -0.98 17.60 -19.93
CA VAL A 424 -0.17 17.28 -21.11
C VAL A 424 0.21 18.54 -21.89
N GLY A 425 -0.73 19.47 -22.05
CA GLY A 425 -0.53 20.73 -22.76
C GLY A 425 0.46 21.71 -22.09
N ARG A 426 0.95 21.41 -20.87
CA ARG A 426 1.97 22.24 -20.19
C ARG A 426 3.39 21.98 -20.65
N VAL A 427 3.61 20.85 -21.33
CA VAL A 427 4.97 20.44 -21.75
C VAL A 427 5.30 21.04 -23.08
N SER A 428 6.42 21.73 -23.17
CA SER A 428 7.00 22.28 -24.40
C SER A 428 8.31 21.57 -24.74
N ALA A 429 8.77 21.68 -25.99
CA ALA A 429 10.04 21.13 -26.41
C ALA A 429 11.23 21.66 -25.58
N SER A 430 11.15 22.92 -25.11
CA SER A 430 12.19 23.51 -24.25
C SER A 430 12.25 22.89 -22.85
N ASP A 431 11.15 22.31 -22.33
CA ASP A 431 11.12 21.64 -21.03
C ASP A 431 11.85 20.29 -21.08
N LEU A 432 11.90 19.65 -22.24
CA LEU A 432 12.55 18.34 -22.46
C LEU A 432 14.06 18.47 -22.59
N ALA A 433 14.56 19.63 -23.00
CA ALA A 433 15.99 19.87 -23.08
C ALA A 433 16.62 19.68 -21.69
N ARG A 434 17.65 18.84 -21.61
CA ARG A 434 18.45 18.74 -20.38
C ARG A 434 19.13 20.09 -20.18
N GLU A 435 18.81 20.74 -19.04
CA GLU A 435 19.69 21.82 -18.57
C GLU A 435 21.11 21.22 -18.49
N ASN A 436 22.10 21.88 -19.05
CA ASN A 436 23.51 21.58 -18.78
C ASN A 436 23.82 21.89 -17.32
N THR A 437 23.18 21.19 -16.43
CA THR A 437 23.47 21.21 -14.99
C THR A 437 24.67 20.28 -14.84
N PRO A 438 25.77 20.73 -14.25
CA PRO A 438 26.86 19.83 -13.94
C PRO A 438 26.29 18.65 -13.19
N THR A 439 26.62 17.46 -13.65
CA THR A 439 26.32 16.20 -12.98
C THR A 439 26.55 16.41 -11.50
N PHE A 440 25.46 16.47 -10.71
CA PHE A 440 25.57 16.40 -9.26
C PHE A 440 26.27 15.07 -8.98
N ALA A 441 27.55 15.15 -8.66
CA ALA A 441 28.16 14.09 -7.88
C ALA A 441 27.20 13.81 -6.74
N PRO A 442 26.88 12.54 -6.43
CA PRO A 442 25.94 12.22 -5.38
C PRO A 442 26.32 13.04 -4.16
N THR A 443 25.46 13.97 -3.79
CA THR A 443 25.63 14.77 -2.57
C THR A 443 25.72 13.74 -1.46
N GLU A 444 26.89 13.59 -0.88
CA GLU A 444 27.10 12.86 0.36
C GLU A 444 26.22 13.52 1.41
N GLN A 445 24.98 13.01 1.55
CA GLN A 445 24.27 13.21 2.78
C GLN A 445 25.02 12.38 3.83
N VAL A 446 26.01 13.03 4.43
CA VAL A 446 26.63 12.56 5.65
C VAL A 446 25.51 12.46 6.66
N ALA A 447 25.11 11.22 6.99
CA ALA A 447 24.29 10.96 8.14
C ALA A 447 25.04 11.60 9.33
N ALA A 448 24.47 12.62 9.96
CA ALA A 448 25.04 13.25 11.12
C ALA A 448 25.23 12.16 12.20
N GLY A 449 26.48 11.73 12.42
CA GLY A 449 26.85 10.69 13.38
C GLY A 449 27.99 9.76 12.96
N ALA A 450 28.41 9.73 11.70
CA ALA A 450 29.52 8.86 11.29
C ALA A 450 30.88 9.56 11.44
N THR A 451 31.52 9.41 12.58
CA THR A 451 32.89 9.91 12.86
C THR A 451 33.99 8.97 12.36
N SER A 452 33.75 8.14 11.37
CA SER A 452 34.79 7.27 10.82
C SER A 452 34.57 7.00 9.34
N GLY A 453 35.50 7.35 8.48
CA GLY A 453 35.62 7.21 7.04
C GLY A 453 34.93 6.05 6.31
N HIS A 454 33.69 5.76 6.64
CA HIS A 454 32.87 4.72 6.04
C HIS A 454 31.73 5.35 5.26
N VAL A 455 31.44 4.81 4.09
CA VAL A 455 30.29 5.19 3.25
C VAL A 455 29.23 4.10 3.34
N TRP A 456 27.98 4.51 3.57
CA TRP A 456 26.83 3.60 3.52
C TRP A 456 26.63 3.05 2.12
N VAL A 457 26.54 1.75 1.98
CA VAL A 457 26.18 1.05 0.74
C VAL A 457 24.83 0.40 0.96
N PRO A 458 23.78 0.78 0.19
CA PRO A 458 22.46 0.18 0.32
C PRO A 458 22.49 -1.33 0.13
N GLY A 459 21.56 -2.04 0.78
CA GLY A 459 21.34 -3.46 0.56
C GLY A 459 20.81 -3.71 -0.85
N ARG A 460 21.15 -4.85 -1.43
CA ARG A 460 20.66 -5.28 -2.73
C ARG A 460 20.59 -6.79 -2.86
N TRP A 461 19.69 -7.26 -3.71
CA TRP A 461 19.69 -8.66 -4.12
C TRP A 461 20.87 -8.94 -5.07
N VAL A 462 21.60 -10.00 -4.80
CA VAL A 462 22.70 -10.46 -5.65
C VAL A 462 22.57 -11.96 -5.77
N ARG A 463 22.35 -12.47 -6.98
CA ARG A 463 22.20 -13.90 -7.26
C ARG A 463 21.20 -14.55 -6.29
N ASP A 464 19.97 -14.07 -6.35
CA ASP A 464 18.82 -14.58 -5.60
C ASP A 464 18.92 -14.49 -4.06
N SER A 465 19.88 -13.75 -3.53
CA SER A 465 20.02 -13.49 -2.11
C SER A 465 20.04 -11.98 -1.81
N TRP A 466 19.34 -11.58 -0.75
CA TRP A 466 19.39 -10.21 -0.25
C TRP A 466 20.73 -9.91 0.39
N ARG A 467 21.34 -8.78 -0.01
CA ARG A 467 22.50 -8.22 0.67
C ARG A 467 22.15 -6.91 1.31
N SER A 468 22.24 -6.83 2.64
CA SER A 468 21.98 -5.60 3.38
C SER A 468 22.90 -4.47 2.97
N GLY A 469 22.43 -3.23 3.16
CA GLY A 469 23.30 -2.07 3.16
C GLY A 469 24.39 -2.20 4.21
N HIS A 470 25.60 -1.73 3.91
CA HIS A 470 26.73 -1.75 4.81
C HIS A 470 27.60 -0.52 4.61
N TYR A 471 28.37 -0.17 5.64
CA TYR A 471 29.39 0.87 5.53
C TYR A 471 30.68 0.27 4.96
N ARG A 472 31.24 0.91 3.93
CA ARG A 472 32.57 0.60 3.42
C ARG A 472 33.57 1.64 3.92
N SER A 473 34.77 1.21 4.31
CA SER A 473 35.88 2.11 4.53
C SER A 473 36.29 2.77 3.19
N ARG A 474 36.52 4.07 3.20
CA ARG A 474 37.12 4.75 2.05
C ARG A 474 38.52 4.13 1.86
N SER A 475 38.76 3.51 0.71
CA SER A 475 40.10 3.14 0.32
C SER A 475 40.87 4.46 0.08
N THR A 476 41.86 4.73 0.90
CA THR A 476 42.89 5.72 0.60
C THR A 476 43.66 5.21 -0.62
N GLN A 477 43.28 5.66 -1.81
CA GLN A 477 44.23 5.61 -2.93
C GLN A 477 45.31 6.65 -2.65
N ARG A 478 46.53 6.16 -2.51
CA ARG A 478 47.74 6.96 -2.65
C ARG A 478 48.03 7.16 -4.15
#